data_11d9bf10ddb1936aaccef0a7b2ace19a
#
_entry.id   11d9bf10ddb1936aaccef0a7b2ace19a
#
_cell.length_a   1.000
_cell.length_b   1.000
_cell.length_c   1.000
_cell.angle_alpha   90.00
_cell.angle_beta   90.00
_cell.angle_gamma   90.00
#
_symmetry.space_group_name_H-M   'P 1'
#
loop_
_entity.id
_entity.type
_entity.pdbx_description
1 polymer ?
#
loop_
_entity_poly.entity_id
_entity_poly.type
_entity_poly.pdbx_seq_one_letter_code
_entity_poly.pdbx_strand_id
1 'polypeptide(L)'
;MKYRIEKDSLGEIQVPKDALWGAQTQRALENFKISGIKFAFPFGRSFIEALGIIKYSAAITNKKLKLLDTKKAKFIQQAAREVLEGKYDDQFPLDIFQTGSGTSTNMNANEVIANIATKRARVKIHPNDHVNICLLYTSDAADD
;
A
#
# COMPACT_ATOMS: atom_id res chain seq x y z
N MET A 1 -11.24 -7.37 -20.21
CA MET A 1 -10.57 -6.57 -19.18
C MET A 1 -9.13 -6.35 -19.62
N LYS A 2 -8.58 -5.15 -19.46
CA LYS A 2 -7.17 -4.90 -19.80
C LYS A 2 -6.31 -5.11 -18.56
N TYR A 3 -5.14 -5.75 -18.72
CA TYR A 3 -4.19 -6.02 -17.65
C TYR A 3 -2.87 -5.31 -17.92
N ARG A 4 -2.09 -5.10 -16.88
CA ARG A 4 -0.66 -4.76 -16.94
C ARG A 4 0.12 -5.82 -16.20
N ILE A 5 1.39 -6.00 -16.56
CA ILE A 5 2.30 -6.90 -15.85
C ILE A 5 2.98 -6.11 -14.73
N GLU A 6 2.90 -6.63 -13.53
CA GLU A 6 3.67 -6.19 -12.36
C GLU A 6 4.63 -7.31 -11.96
N LYS A 7 5.70 -6.95 -11.24
CA LYS A 7 6.72 -7.91 -10.81
C LYS A 7 7.09 -7.68 -9.35
N ASP A 8 7.22 -8.77 -8.61
CA ASP A 8 7.77 -8.81 -7.27
C ASP A 8 8.83 -9.91 -7.14
N SER A 9 9.25 -10.24 -5.92
CA SER A 9 10.24 -11.30 -5.65
C SER A 9 9.80 -12.70 -6.09
N LEU A 10 8.50 -12.92 -6.24
CA LEU A 10 7.90 -14.20 -6.66
C LEU A 10 7.71 -14.29 -8.18
N GLY A 11 8.02 -13.23 -8.94
CA GLY A 11 7.93 -13.18 -10.38
C GLY A 11 6.83 -12.24 -10.90
N GLU A 12 6.42 -12.46 -12.14
CA GLU A 12 5.42 -11.65 -12.82
C GLU A 12 3.99 -12.06 -12.48
N ILE A 13 3.08 -11.08 -12.45
CA ILE A 13 1.65 -11.29 -12.24
C ILE A 13 0.85 -10.25 -13.02
N GLN A 14 -0.32 -10.65 -13.48
CA GLN A 14 -1.25 -9.76 -14.16
C GLN A 14 -2.11 -8.99 -13.15
N VAL A 15 -2.09 -7.67 -13.24
CA VAL A 15 -2.91 -6.77 -12.41
C VAL A 15 -3.86 -5.99 -13.31
N PRO A 16 -5.12 -5.77 -12.94
CA PRO A 16 -6.02 -4.95 -13.74
C PRO A 16 -5.39 -3.59 -14.05
N LYS A 17 -5.50 -3.14 -15.30
CA LYS A 17 -4.77 -1.95 -15.77
C LYS A 17 -5.11 -0.69 -14.97
N ASP A 18 -6.35 -0.56 -14.54
CA ASP A 18 -6.86 0.62 -13.85
C ASP A 18 -6.71 0.53 -12.32
N ALA A 19 -6.32 -0.64 -11.79
CA ALA A 19 -6.07 -0.82 -10.37
C ALA A 19 -4.84 -0.02 -9.91
N LEU A 20 -4.93 0.57 -8.72
CA LEU A 20 -3.81 1.26 -8.08
C LEU A 20 -2.97 0.33 -7.19
N TRP A 21 -3.47 -0.84 -6.83
CA TRP A 21 -2.66 -1.85 -6.16
C TRP A 21 -1.65 -2.49 -7.11
N GLY A 22 -0.69 -3.23 -6.57
CA GLY A 22 0.38 -3.88 -7.32
C GLY A 22 0.38 -5.39 -7.19
N ALA A 23 1.57 -5.99 -7.38
CA ALA A 23 1.75 -7.44 -7.45
C ALA A 23 1.37 -8.15 -6.15
N GLN A 24 1.78 -7.66 -4.99
CA GLN A 24 1.55 -8.35 -3.72
C GLN A 24 0.08 -8.36 -3.33
N THR A 25 -0.63 -7.26 -3.53
CA THR A 25 -2.08 -7.22 -3.33
C THR A 25 -2.81 -8.15 -4.30
N GLN A 26 -2.38 -8.20 -5.56
CA GLN A 26 -2.99 -9.12 -6.53
C GLN A 26 -2.80 -10.58 -6.14
N ARG A 27 -1.61 -10.96 -5.66
CA ARG A 27 -1.37 -12.31 -5.14
C ARG A 27 -2.26 -12.64 -3.94
N ALA A 28 -2.39 -11.69 -3.01
CA ALA A 28 -3.28 -11.88 -1.86
C ALA A 28 -4.74 -12.07 -2.28
N LEU A 29 -5.20 -11.32 -3.29
CA LEU A 29 -6.54 -11.52 -3.88
C LEU A 29 -6.75 -12.91 -4.47
N GLU A 30 -5.72 -13.44 -5.11
CA GLU A 30 -5.79 -14.77 -5.72
C GLU A 30 -5.72 -15.89 -4.68
N ASN A 31 -4.91 -15.71 -3.62
CA ASN A 31 -4.67 -16.69 -2.57
C ASN A 31 -5.79 -16.74 -1.52
N PHE A 32 -6.43 -15.60 -1.22
CA PHE A 32 -7.41 -15.49 -0.13
C PHE A 32 -8.81 -15.15 -0.66
N LYS A 33 -9.38 -16.02 -1.46
CA LYS A 33 -10.78 -15.94 -1.92
C LYS A 33 -11.68 -16.73 -0.96
N ILE A 34 -11.89 -16.24 0.25
CA ILE A 34 -12.49 -17.00 1.34
C ILE A 34 -13.94 -16.62 1.56
N SER A 35 -14.22 -15.39 1.96
CA SER A 35 -15.57 -14.96 2.33
C SER A 35 -16.28 -14.13 1.27
N GLY A 36 -15.54 -13.47 0.40
CA GLY A 36 -16.05 -12.45 -0.51
C GLY A 36 -16.36 -11.11 0.16
N ILE A 37 -16.11 -10.98 1.48
CA ILE A 37 -16.27 -9.72 2.23
C ILE A 37 -15.00 -8.92 2.10
N LYS A 38 -15.08 -7.77 1.45
CA LYS A 38 -13.92 -6.90 1.26
C LYS A 38 -13.52 -6.22 2.57
N PHE A 39 -12.23 -6.19 2.84
CA PHE A 39 -11.66 -5.56 4.03
C PHE A 39 -12.10 -4.09 4.19
N ALA A 40 -12.14 -3.34 3.11
CA ALA A 40 -12.52 -1.92 3.13
C ALA A 40 -13.95 -1.68 3.61
N PHE A 41 -14.86 -2.63 3.48
CA PHE A 41 -16.27 -2.46 3.82
C PHE A 41 -16.87 -3.72 4.45
N PRO A 42 -17.63 -3.57 5.57
CA PRO A 42 -17.96 -2.32 6.30
C PRO A 42 -16.95 -1.95 7.39
N PHE A 43 -15.95 -2.79 7.68
CA PHE A 43 -15.14 -2.72 8.91
C PHE A 43 -13.80 -1.99 8.74
N GLY A 44 -13.29 -1.91 7.51
CA GLY A 44 -11.91 -1.51 7.25
C GLY A 44 -11.67 -0.02 7.12
N ARG A 45 -12.71 0.84 7.06
CA ARG A 45 -12.51 2.27 6.78
C ARG A 45 -11.59 2.94 7.81
N SER A 46 -11.83 2.74 9.09
CA SER A 46 -10.99 3.31 10.15
C SER A 46 -9.58 2.75 10.14
N PHE A 47 -9.41 1.49 9.75
CA PHE A 47 -8.10 0.87 9.60
C PHE A 47 -7.32 1.44 8.40
N ILE A 48 -7.99 1.65 7.27
CA ILE A 48 -7.38 2.30 6.09
C ILE A 48 -6.98 3.74 6.43
N GLU A 49 -7.83 4.47 7.15
CA GLU A 49 -7.52 5.80 7.66
C GLU A 49 -6.25 5.79 8.53
N ALA A 50 -6.18 4.87 9.50
CA ALA A 50 -5.01 4.70 10.36
C ALA A 50 -3.74 4.39 9.55
N LEU A 51 -3.80 3.49 8.57
CA LEU A 51 -2.68 3.23 7.66
C LEU A 51 -2.27 4.49 6.90
N GLY A 52 -3.22 5.26 6.39
CA GLY A 52 -2.95 6.53 5.72
C GLY A 52 -2.21 7.53 6.63
N ILE A 53 -2.63 7.65 7.88
CA ILE A 53 -1.97 8.49 8.90
C ILE A 53 -0.54 8.02 9.14
N ILE A 54 -0.34 6.71 9.34
CA ILE A 54 0.99 6.12 9.57
C ILE A 54 1.92 6.41 8.39
N LYS A 55 1.48 6.15 7.15
CA LYS A 55 2.30 6.37 5.95
C LYS A 55 2.58 7.86 5.70
N TYR A 56 1.63 8.72 5.98
CA TYR A 56 1.81 10.17 5.93
C TYR A 56 2.90 10.63 6.92
N SER A 57 2.80 10.19 8.18
CA SER A 57 3.76 10.53 9.24
C SER A 57 5.14 9.95 8.98
N ALA A 58 5.21 8.70 8.48
CA ALA A 58 6.46 8.05 8.10
C ALA A 58 7.18 8.83 7.00
N ALA A 59 6.47 9.32 5.99
CA ALA A 59 7.08 10.12 4.92
C ALA A 59 7.69 11.43 5.44
N ILE A 60 7.05 12.08 6.41
CA ILE A 60 7.59 13.28 7.07
C ILE A 60 8.86 12.94 7.84
N THR A 61 8.81 11.88 8.65
CA THR A 61 9.93 11.44 9.49
C THR A 61 11.12 11.00 8.64
N ASN A 62 10.89 10.15 7.63
CA ASN A 62 11.94 9.67 6.74
C ASN A 62 12.61 10.80 5.95
N LYS A 63 11.85 11.82 5.56
CA LYS A 63 12.42 13.04 4.98
C LYS A 63 13.32 13.77 5.97
N LYS A 64 12.88 13.97 7.23
CA LYS A 64 13.69 14.62 8.28
C LYS A 64 14.98 13.86 8.57
N LEU A 65 14.92 12.53 8.56
CA LEU A 65 16.06 11.64 8.74
C LEU A 65 16.95 11.51 7.49
N LYS A 66 16.61 12.21 6.40
CA LYS A 66 17.32 12.15 5.10
C LYS A 66 17.35 10.75 4.45
N LEU A 67 16.43 9.87 4.84
CA LEU A 67 16.24 8.55 4.24
C LEU A 67 15.37 8.60 2.97
N LEU A 68 14.61 9.67 2.80
CA LEU A 68 13.70 9.87 1.68
C LEU A 68 13.89 11.28 1.12
N ASP A 69 14.09 11.40 -0.19
CA ASP A 69 14.24 12.70 -0.83
C ASP A 69 12.96 13.54 -0.76
N THR A 70 13.13 14.85 -0.78
CA THR A 70 12.05 15.82 -0.58
C THR A 70 10.93 15.70 -1.62
N LYS A 71 11.27 15.41 -2.87
CA LYS A 71 10.28 15.27 -3.96
C LYS A 71 9.41 14.04 -3.74
N LYS A 72 10.02 12.88 -3.50
CA LYS A 72 9.28 11.64 -3.22
C LYS A 72 8.43 11.77 -1.96
N ALA A 73 9.00 12.31 -0.88
CA ALA A 73 8.29 12.52 0.37
C ALA A 73 7.03 13.37 0.19
N LYS A 74 7.11 14.46 -0.59
CA LYS A 74 5.95 15.32 -0.91
C LYS A 74 4.81 14.54 -1.56
N PHE A 75 5.12 13.76 -2.59
CA PHE A 75 4.09 13.01 -3.32
C PHE A 75 3.54 11.83 -2.53
N ILE A 76 4.36 11.17 -1.70
CA ILE A 76 3.90 10.13 -0.77
C ILE A 76 2.94 10.73 0.26
N GLN A 77 3.28 11.88 0.86
CA GLN A 77 2.41 12.57 1.81
C GLN A 77 1.05 12.93 1.18
N GLN A 78 1.05 13.47 -0.03
CA GLN A 78 -0.19 13.80 -0.73
C GLN A 78 -1.06 12.55 -0.98
N ALA A 79 -0.45 11.48 -1.48
CA ALA A 79 -1.16 10.22 -1.73
C ALA A 79 -1.69 9.59 -0.43
N ALA A 80 -0.89 9.56 0.63
CA ALA A 80 -1.29 9.03 1.93
C ALA A 80 -2.44 9.84 2.55
N ARG A 81 -2.43 11.16 2.42
CA ARG A 81 -3.54 12.02 2.85
C ARG A 81 -4.84 11.66 2.13
N GLU A 82 -4.81 11.45 0.84
CA GLU A 82 -6.01 11.09 0.09
C GLU A 82 -6.52 9.69 0.44
N VAL A 83 -5.62 8.75 0.77
CA VAL A 83 -6.00 7.44 1.30
C VAL A 83 -6.71 7.59 2.65
N LEU A 84 -6.16 8.37 3.58
CA LEU A 84 -6.80 8.61 4.87
C LEU A 84 -8.16 9.33 4.75
N GLU A 85 -8.33 10.19 3.75
CA GLU A 85 -9.59 10.86 3.44
C GLU A 85 -10.65 9.96 2.76
N GLY A 86 -10.30 8.71 2.46
CA GLY A 86 -11.22 7.71 1.88
C GLY A 86 -11.40 7.79 0.36
N LYS A 87 -10.57 8.55 -0.34
CA LYS A 87 -10.71 8.72 -1.80
C LYS A 87 -10.41 7.45 -2.61
N TYR A 88 -9.76 6.47 -1.99
CA TYR A 88 -9.29 5.24 -2.64
C TYR A 88 -9.72 3.97 -1.91
N ASP A 89 -10.82 4.00 -1.18
CA ASP A 89 -11.31 2.83 -0.44
C ASP A 89 -11.62 1.64 -1.35
N ASP A 90 -12.03 1.88 -2.59
CA ASP A 90 -12.24 0.88 -3.63
C ASP A 90 -10.95 0.17 -4.07
N GLN A 91 -9.79 0.74 -3.75
CA GLN A 91 -8.48 0.17 -4.05
C GLN A 91 -7.94 -0.75 -2.94
N PHE A 92 -8.78 -1.09 -1.96
CA PHE A 92 -8.50 -2.06 -0.90
C PHE A 92 -9.44 -3.28 -1.04
N PRO A 93 -9.21 -4.12 -2.06
CA PRO A 93 -10.15 -5.16 -2.43
C PRO A 93 -10.00 -6.48 -1.68
N LEU A 94 -9.04 -6.58 -0.75
CA LEU A 94 -8.70 -7.81 -0.04
C LEU A 94 -9.86 -8.35 0.78
N ASP A 95 -9.92 -9.68 0.90
CA ASP A 95 -10.82 -10.37 1.82
C ASP A 95 -10.46 -10.05 3.27
N ILE A 96 -11.45 -10.01 4.17
CA ILE A 96 -11.21 -9.83 5.60
C ILE A 96 -10.39 -10.99 6.19
N PHE A 97 -10.52 -12.19 5.65
CA PHE A 97 -9.70 -13.35 5.99
C PHE A 97 -8.45 -13.37 5.11
N GLN A 98 -7.35 -12.91 5.67
CA GLN A 98 -6.04 -12.81 5.04
C GLN A 98 -4.96 -13.26 6.03
N THR A 99 -3.69 -12.92 5.79
CA THR A 99 -2.59 -13.21 6.73
C THR A 99 -2.87 -12.60 8.10
N GLY A 100 -2.65 -13.37 9.17
CA GLY A 100 -2.94 -12.95 10.55
C GLY A 100 -2.15 -11.73 11.03
N SER A 101 -0.94 -11.52 10.48
CA SER A 101 -0.08 -10.36 10.76
C SER A 101 -0.56 -9.04 10.14
N GLY A 102 -1.56 -9.06 9.25
CA GLY A 102 -2.02 -7.87 8.53
C GLY A 102 -1.09 -7.37 7.42
N THR A 103 -0.07 -8.15 7.08
CA THR A 103 0.92 -7.79 6.05
C THR A 103 0.28 -7.47 4.70
N SER A 104 -0.71 -8.24 4.28
CA SER A 104 -1.39 -8.04 2.99
C SER A 104 -2.06 -6.67 2.91
N THR A 105 -2.75 -6.23 3.95
CA THR A 105 -3.39 -4.91 3.99
C THR A 105 -2.35 -3.77 4.06
N ASN A 106 -1.28 -3.95 4.83
CA ASN A 106 -0.16 -3.00 4.86
C ASN A 106 0.46 -2.84 3.47
N MET A 107 0.73 -3.94 2.77
CA MET A 107 1.27 -3.89 1.41
C MET A 107 0.30 -3.29 0.41
N ASN A 108 -1.00 -3.53 0.57
CA ASN A 108 -2.02 -2.89 -0.24
C ASN A 108 -1.93 -1.35 -0.12
N ALA A 109 -1.85 -0.82 1.08
CA ALA A 109 -1.66 0.61 1.30
C ALA A 109 -0.36 1.13 0.66
N ASN A 110 0.75 0.41 0.84
CA ASN A 110 2.04 0.79 0.26
C ASN A 110 1.99 0.86 -1.26
N GLU A 111 1.41 -0.14 -1.92
CA GLU A 111 1.30 -0.23 -3.37
C GLU A 111 0.38 0.87 -3.93
N VAL A 112 -0.77 1.11 -3.33
CA VAL A 112 -1.70 2.18 -3.73
C VAL A 112 -1.02 3.55 -3.61
N ILE A 113 -0.42 3.85 -2.47
CA ILE A 113 0.28 5.13 -2.24
C ILE A 113 1.44 5.29 -3.22
N ALA A 114 2.26 4.25 -3.41
CA ALA A 114 3.41 4.30 -4.32
C ALA A 114 2.98 4.54 -5.77
N ASN A 115 1.92 3.90 -6.23
CA ASN A 115 1.42 4.06 -7.60
C ASN A 115 0.82 5.45 -7.84
N ILE A 116 0.06 6.00 -6.89
CA ILE A 116 -0.45 7.38 -6.96
C ILE A 116 0.72 8.35 -7.02
N ALA A 117 1.66 8.22 -6.09
CA ALA A 117 2.82 9.10 -5.99
C ALA A 117 3.71 9.01 -7.24
N THR A 118 3.95 7.83 -7.78
CA THR A 118 4.71 7.62 -9.03
C THR A 118 4.09 8.36 -10.21
N LYS A 119 2.77 8.22 -10.39
CA LYS A 119 2.05 8.91 -11.49
C LYS A 119 2.22 10.44 -11.42
N ARG A 120 2.16 11.00 -10.22
CA ARG A 120 2.27 12.45 -10.00
C ARG A 120 3.69 12.98 -10.04
N ALA A 121 4.62 12.24 -9.44
CA ALA A 121 6.02 12.63 -9.39
C ALA A 121 6.72 12.46 -10.74
N ARG A 122 6.18 11.62 -11.63
CA ARG A 122 6.84 11.15 -12.86
C ARG A 122 8.21 10.54 -12.60
N VAL A 123 8.37 9.94 -11.41
CA VAL A 123 9.57 9.23 -10.96
C VAL A 123 9.09 7.98 -10.24
N LYS A 124 9.75 6.85 -10.45
CA LYS A 124 9.39 5.58 -9.78
C LYS A 124 9.50 5.73 -8.26
N ILE A 125 8.40 5.46 -7.57
CA ILE A 125 8.33 5.36 -6.12
C ILE A 125 8.00 3.91 -5.78
N HIS A 126 8.90 3.27 -5.05
CA HIS A 126 8.78 1.86 -4.71
C HIS A 126 7.97 1.68 -3.41
N PRO A 127 7.03 0.73 -3.33
CA PRO A 127 6.21 0.52 -2.14
C PRO A 127 7.02 0.15 -0.89
N ASN A 128 8.04 -0.70 -1.01
CA ASN A 128 8.89 -1.08 0.11
C ASN A 128 9.98 -0.04 0.40
N ASP A 129 10.75 0.35 -0.61
CA ASP A 129 11.97 1.15 -0.41
C ASP A 129 11.67 2.61 -0.08
N HIS A 130 10.48 3.12 -0.42
CA HIS A 130 10.13 4.52 -0.23
C HIS A 130 8.92 4.75 0.68
N VAL A 131 7.84 3.96 0.53
CA VAL A 131 6.62 4.14 1.32
C VAL A 131 6.72 3.43 2.67
N ASN A 132 7.34 2.26 2.70
CA ASN A 132 7.43 1.40 3.88
C ASN A 132 8.77 1.50 4.63
N ILE A 133 9.61 2.50 4.36
CA ILE A 133 10.88 2.72 5.08
C ILE A 133 10.62 2.77 6.58
N CYS A 134 11.43 2.07 7.37
CA CYS A 134 11.40 1.97 8.83
C CYS A 134 10.19 1.27 9.44
N LEU A 135 9.13 0.99 8.68
CA LEU A 135 7.94 0.32 9.23
C LEU A 135 8.09 -1.20 9.27
N LEU A 136 8.92 -1.79 8.42
CA LEU A 136 9.28 -3.21 8.48
C LEU A 136 10.02 -3.55 9.77
N TYR A 137 10.91 -2.68 10.23
CA TYR A 137 11.72 -2.91 11.43
C TYR A 137 10.90 -2.96 12.72
N THR A 138 9.79 -2.23 12.77
CA THR A 138 8.91 -2.21 13.95
C THR A 138 7.89 -3.34 13.95
N SER A 139 7.56 -3.92 12.81
CA SER A 139 6.67 -5.08 12.73
C SER A 139 7.40 -6.38 13.06
N ASP A 140 8.67 -6.54 12.66
CA ASP A 140 9.48 -7.72 12.98
C ASP A 140 9.85 -7.77 14.47
N ALA A 141 9.97 -6.62 15.15
CA ALA A 141 10.22 -6.55 16.60
C ALA A 141 9.01 -6.96 17.46
N ALA A 142 7.83 -7.11 16.88
CA ALA A 142 6.64 -7.57 17.59
C ALA A 142 6.45 -9.10 17.53
N ASP A 143 7.23 -9.79 16.69
CA ASP A 143 7.20 -11.26 16.53
C ASP A 143 8.28 -11.98 17.36
N ASP A 144 9.15 -11.25 18.08
CA ASP A 144 10.11 -11.72 19.06
C ASP A 144 9.55 -11.59 20.51
#